data_c20271be047fe27144345e3aab699286
#
_entry.id   c20271be047fe27144345e3aab699286
#
_cell.length_a   1.000
_cell.length_b   1.000
_cell.length_c   1.000
_cell.angle_alpha   90.00
_cell.angle_beta   90.00
_cell.angle_gamma   90.00
#
_symmetry.space_group_name_H-M   'P 1'
#
loop_
_entity.id
_entity.type
_entity.pdbx_description
1 polymer ?
#
loop_
_entity_poly.entity_id
_entity_poly.type
_entity_poly.pdbx_seq_one_letter_code
_entity_poly.pdbx_strand_id
1 'polypeptide(L)'
;KKMKKFRCTVCGYVYEGDAAPEKCPLCKAPASKFVEVVETTEDGPLSFADEHVIGVAKGCDDEMIKDLNNHFMGECTEVGMYLAMSRQADREGYPEVAEAFKRYAWEEAEHASKFAELLGDCVWDTKTNLEKRMNAESGACEDKKRIATRAKALNLDAIHDTVHEMAKDEARHGKGFEGLYNRYFKK
;
A
#
# COMPACT_ATOMS: atom_id res chain seq x y z
N LYS A 1 -31.34 36.57 12.94
CA LYS A 1 -31.96 35.38 12.30
C LYS A 1 -31.03 34.95 11.15
N LYS A 2 -30.58 33.69 11.12
CA LYS A 2 -29.70 33.18 10.05
C LYS A 2 -30.57 33.05 8.81
N MET A 3 -30.26 33.74 7.70
CA MET A 3 -30.99 33.61 6.44
C MET A 3 -30.72 32.19 5.86
N LYS A 4 -31.73 31.61 5.25
CA LYS A 4 -31.65 30.32 4.59
C LYS A 4 -31.08 30.49 3.19
N LYS A 5 -30.39 29.46 2.68
CA LYS A 5 -29.90 29.42 1.30
C LYS A 5 -30.75 28.44 0.49
N PHE A 6 -31.14 28.83 -0.70
CA PHE A 6 -31.93 28.03 -1.63
C PHE A 6 -31.20 27.95 -2.97
N ARG A 7 -30.97 26.74 -3.47
CA ARG A 7 -30.31 26.51 -4.75
C ARG A 7 -31.32 26.14 -5.82
N CYS A 8 -31.30 26.85 -6.92
CA CYS A 8 -32.08 26.51 -8.13
C CYS A 8 -31.54 25.24 -8.76
N THR A 9 -32.36 24.20 -8.90
CA THR A 9 -31.98 22.90 -9.49
C THR A 9 -31.82 22.94 -11.01
N VAL A 10 -32.24 24.05 -11.66
CA VAL A 10 -32.14 24.22 -13.12
C VAL A 10 -30.79 24.86 -13.50
N CYS A 11 -30.37 25.94 -12.81
CA CYS A 11 -29.18 26.71 -13.20
C CYS A 11 -28.10 26.82 -12.10
N GLY A 12 -28.34 26.24 -10.89
CA GLY A 12 -27.39 26.29 -9.79
C GLY A 12 -27.35 27.59 -9.01
N TYR A 13 -28.13 28.63 -9.42
CA TYR A 13 -28.15 29.92 -8.71
C TYR A 13 -28.55 29.73 -7.24
N VAL A 14 -27.83 30.37 -6.33
CA VAL A 14 -28.09 30.35 -4.88
C VAL A 14 -28.71 31.66 -4.45
N TYR A 15 -29.87 31.58 -3.83
CA TYR A 15 -30.61 32.70 -3.24
C TYR A 15 -30.58 32.63 -1.74
N GLU A 16 -30.36 33.75 -1.06
CA GLU A 16 -30.42 33.85 0.41
C GLU A 16 -31.66 34.63 0.83
N GLY A 17 -32.47 34.01 1.69
CA GLY A 17 -33.72 34.64 2.18
C GLY A 17 -34.47 33.73 3.15
N ASP A 18 -35.63 34.18 3.64
CA ASP A 18 -36.48 33.40 4.57
C ASP A 18 -37.22 32.24 3.84
N ALA A 19 -37.44 32.39 2.53
CA ALA A 19 -38.07 31.39 1.67
C ALA A 19 -37.51 31.44 0.24
N ALA A 20 -37.71 30.39 -0.55
CA ALA A 20 -37.34 30.40 -1.97
C ALA A 20 -38.05 31.54 -2.75
N PRO A 21 -37.36 32.21 -3.70
CA PRO A 21 -38.01 33.25 -4.50
C PRO A 21 -39.07 32.66 -5.43
N GLU A 22 -40.12 33.41 -5.76
CA GLU A 22 -41.17 32.94 -6.66
C GLU A 22 -40.64 32.49 -8.04
N LYS A 23 -39.60 33.18 -8.52
CA LYS A 23 -38.89 32.86 -9.77
C LYS A 23 -37.40 33.07 -9.61
N CYS A 24 -36.65 32.20 -10.22
CA CYS A 24 -35.19 32.32 -10.28
C CYS A 24 -34.80 33.63 -11.02
N PRO A 25 -33.99 34.51 -10.40
CA PRO A 25 -33.55 35.72 -11.07
C PRO A 25 -32.78 35.46 -12.37
N LEU A 26 -32.08 34.33 -12.42
CA LEU A 26 -31.20 33.99 -13.55
C LEU A 26 -31.94 33.27 -14.68
N CYS A 27 -32.60 32.15 -14.37
CA CYS A 27 -33.20 31.27 -15.39
C CYS A 27 -34.74 31.29 -15.43
N LYS A 28 -35.39 32.11 -14.58
CA LYS A 28 -36.87 32.26 -14.48
C LYS A 28 -37.60 31.01 -14.05
N ALA A 29 -36.92 29.95 -13.62
CA ALA A 29 -37.54 28.75 -13.08
C ALA A 29 -38.41 29.08 -11.84
N PRO A 30 -39.56 28.42 -11.64
CA PRO A 30 -40.48 28.67 -10.53
C PRO A 30 -39.87 28.23 -9.18
N ALA A 31 -40.43 28.74 -8.06
CA ALA A 31 -40.00 28.42 -6.71
C ALA A 31 -39.92 26.91 -6.42
N SER A 32 -40.75 26.10 -7.04
CA SER A 32 -40.73 24.62 -6.92
C SER A 32 -39.43 23.97 -7.42
N LYS A 33 -38.59 24.70 -8.11
CA LYS A 33 -37.26 24.26 -8.57
C LYS A 33 -36.13 24.71 -7.67
N PHE A 34 -36.45 25.24 -6.49
CA PHE A 34 -35.44 25.53 -5.47
C PHE A 34 -35.46 24.46 -4.36
N VAL A 35 -34.27 24.09 -3.92
CA VAL A 35 -34.04 23.24 -2.76
C VAL A 35 -33.30 24.03 -1.69
N GLU A 36 -33.72 23.89 -0.43
CA GLU A 36 -33.02 24.47 0.69
C GLU A 36 -31.64 23.84 0.81
N VAL A 37 -30.59 24.65 0.81
CA VAL A 37 -29.22 24.22 1.05
C VAL A 37 -29.02 24.22 2.57
N VAL A 38 -29.18 23.08 3.21
CA VAL A 38 -28.79 22.90 4.59
C VAL A 38 -27.25 22.84 4.57
N GLU A 39 -26.60 23.88 5.11
CA GLU A 39 -25.18 23.78 5.44
C GLU A 39 -25.08 22.75 6.58
N THR A 40 -24.85 21.51 6.25
CA THR A 40 -24.37 20.54 7.23
C THR A 40 -22.93 20.95 7.54
N THR A 41 -22.74 21.67 8.61
CA THR A 41 -21.44 21.73 9.28
C THR A 41 -21.25 20.37 9.93
N GLU A 42 -20.94 19.37 9.12
CA GLU A 42 -20.35 18.15 9.63
C GLU A 42 -18.91 18.49 9.98
N ASP A 43 -18.68 18.83 11.25
CA ASP A 43 -17.35 18.94 11.87
C ASP A 43 -16.67 17.56 11.95
N GLY A 44 -17.05 16.63 11.09
CA GLY A 44 -16.48 15.31 10.96
C GLY A 44 -15.50 15.24 9.78
N PRO A 45 -14.60 14.27 9.78
CA PRO A 45 -13.75 14.01 8.62
C PRO A 45 -14.62 13.71 7.39
N LEU A 46 -14.15 14.14 6.21
CA LEU A 46 -14.83 13.81 4.95
C LEU A 46 -14.97 12.28 4.84
N SER A 47 -16.17 11.83 4.45
CA SER A 47 -16.41 10.42 4.10
C SER A 47 -16.56 10.29 2.59
N PHE A 48 -16.04 9.22 2.05
CA PHE A 48 -16.10 8.92 0.62
C PHE A 48 -16.95 7.67 0.41
N ALA A 49 -17.71 7.64 -0.68
CA ALA A 49 -18.59 6.52 -1.01
C ALA A 49 -17.81 5.21 -1.27
N ASP A 50 -16.53 5.35 -1.60
CA ASP A 50 -15.61 4.25 -1.89
C ASP A 50 -14.26 4.59 -1.26
N GLU A 51 -13.85 3.81 -0.27
CA GLU A 51 -12.62 4.02 0.48
C GLU A 51 -11.72 2.79 0.36
N HIS A 52 -10.41 3.03 0.16
CA HIS A 52 -9.43 1.96 0.21
C HIS A 52 -9.25 1.47 1.66
N VAL A 53 -9.49 0.18 1.88
CA VAL A 53 -9.41 -0.46 3.21
C VAL A 53 -8.41 -1.59 3.19
N ILE A 54 -7.36 -1.48 4.02
CA ILE A 54 -6.43 -2.59 4.25
C ILE A 54 -7.16 -3.74 4.95
N GLY A 55 -7.02 -4.94 4.41
CA GLY A 55 -7.66 -6.14 4.96
C GLY A 55 -9.13 -6.29 4.58
N VAL A 56 -9.53 -5.77 3.42
CA VAL A 56 -10.91 -5.89 2.90
C VAL A 56 -11.35 -7.34 2.73
N ALA A 57 -10.41 -8.28 2.54
CA ALA A 57 -10.70 -9.72 2.45
C ALA A 57 -11.00 -10.36 3.80
N LYS A 58 -10.79 -9.68 4.93
CA LYS A 58 -11.13 -10.23 6.25
C LYS A 58 -12.64 -10.46 6.36
N GLY A 59 -13.01 -11.71 6.62
CA GLY A 59 -14.40 -12.13 6.68
C GLY A 59 -14.92 -12.82 5.41
N CYS A 60 -14.09 -12.94 4.36
CA CYS A 60 -14.36 -13.84 3.25
C CYS A 60 -14.30 -15.30 3.69
N ASP A 61 -14.82 -16.22 2.87
CA ASP A 61 -14.72 -17.64 3.12
C ASP A 61 -13.27 -18.15 3.04
N ASP A 62 -13.04 -19.34 3.63
CA ASP A 62 -11.70 -19.91 3.74
C ASP A 62 -11.05 -20.22 2.38
N GLU A 63 -11.84 -20.54 1.35
CA GLU A 63 -11.35 -20.81 0.00
C GLU A 63 -10.80 -19.54 -0.63
N MET A 64 -11.54 -18.41 -0.55
CA MET A 64 -11.07 -17.12 -1.02
C MET A 64 -9.79 -16.67 -0.31
N ILE A 65 -9.75 -16.78 1.03
CA ILE A 65 -8.55 -16.42 1.80
C ILE A 65 -7.35 -17.28 1.41
N LYS A 66 -7.56 -18.58 1.21
CA LYS A 66 -6.51 -19.51 0.77
C LYS A 66 -5.98 -19.14 -0.62
N ASP A 67 -6.86 -18.81 -1.56
CA ASP A 67 -6.46 -18.46 -2.92
C ASP A 67 -5.67 -17.16 -2.95
N LEU A 68 -6.12 -16.13 -2.23
CA LEU A 68 -5.39 -14.87 -2.10
C LEU A 68 -3.98 -15.07 -1.49
N ASN A 69 -3.86 -15.91 -0.45
CA ASN A 69 -2.56 -16.23 0.14
C ASN A 69 -1.65 -17.01 -0.82
N ASN A 70 -2.20 -17.97 -1.57
CA ASN A 70 -1.43 -18.71 -2.56
C ASN A 70 -0.87 -17.79 -3.65
N HIS A 71 -1.70 -16.86 -4.16
CA HIS A 71 -1.25 -15.87 -5.12
C HIS A 71 -0.22 -14.91 -4.51
N PHE A 72 -0.46 -14.39 -3.31
CA PHE A 72 0.53 -13.56 -2.62
C PHE A 72 1.91 -14.23 -2.55
N MET A 73 1.96 -15.50 -2.14
CA MET A 73 3.20 -16.26 -2.07
C MET A 73 3.80 -16.56 -3.45
N GLY A 74 2.95 -16.80 -4.46
CA GLY A 74 3.37 -16.99 -5.84
C GLY A 74 4.07 -15.75 -6.38
N GLU A 75 3.42 -14.59 -6.32
CA GLU A 75 3.97 -13.31 -6.77
C GLU A 75 5.28 -12.95 -6.06
N CYS A 76 5.34 -13.10 -4.74
CA CYS A 76 6.59 -12.89 -3.99
C CYS A 76 7.74 -13.78 -4.47
N THR A 77 7.43 -15.04 -4.84
CA THR A 77 8.41 -15.99 -5.36
C THR A 77 8.87 -15.60 -6.76
N GLU A 78 7.95 -15.17 -7.63
CA GLU A 78 8.23 -14.77 -9.00
C GLU A 78 9.12 -13.54 -9.07
N VAL A 79 9.00 -12.58 -8.16
CA VAL A 79 9.93 -11.44 -8.03
C VAL A 79 11.38 -11.93 -7.96
N GLY A 80 11.67 -12.86 -7.04
CA GLY A 80 13.02 -13.41 -6.87
C GLY A 80 13.49 -14.23 -8.06
N MET A 81 12.60 -15.07 -8.60
CA MET A 81 12.88 -15.92 -9.77
C MET A 81 13.18 -15.07 -11.00
N TYR A 82 12.35 -14.10 -11.34
CA TYR A 82 12.52 -13.27 -12.54
C TYR A 82 13.79 -12.41 -12.47
N LEU A 83 14.13 -11.86 -11.30
CA LEU A 83 15.40 -11.17 -11.11
C LEU A 83 16.61 -12.09 -11.29
N ALA A 84 16.52 -13.35 -10.86
CA ALA A 84 17.57 -14.34 -11.09
C ALA A 84 17.66 -14.74 -12.57
N MET A 85 16.52 -14.95 -13.23
CA MET A 85 16.42 -15.25 -14.68
C MET A 85 16.93 -14.08 -15.54
N SER A 86 16.65 -12.84 -15.13
CA SER A 86 17.21 -11.64 -15.77
C SER A 86 18.74 -11.68 -15.78
N ARG A 87 19.37 -11.94 -14.64
CA ARG A 87 20.83 -12.06 -14.53
C ARG A 87 21.38 -13.22 -15.37
N GLN A 88 20.64 -14.32 -15.49
CA GLN A 88 21.05 -15.45 -16.32
C GLN A 88 20.99 -15.10 -17.82
N ALA A 89 19.89 -14.48 -18.27
CA ALA A 89 19.75 -14.02 -19.65
C ALA A 89 20.87 -13.03 -20.05
N ASP A 90 21.23 -12.14 -19.13
CA ASP A 90 22.34 -11.19 -19.35
C ASP A 90 23.68 -11.91 -19.54
N ARG A 91 23.99 -12.91 -18.69
CA ARG A 91 25.22 -13.73 -18.82
C ARG A 91 25.27 -14.53 -20.13
N GLU A 92 24.11 -14.92 -20.65
CA GLU A 92 23.98 -15.66 -21.91
C GLU A 92 23.96 -14.76 -23.16
N GLY A 93 23.95 -13.43 -22.98
CA GLY A 93 23.97 -12.45 -24.06
C GLY A 93 22.61 -12.13 -24.66
N TYR A 94 21.53 -12.26 -23.87
CA TYR A 94 20.15 -11.90 -24.23
C TYR A 94 19.65 -10.67 -23.48
N PRO A 95 20.17 -9.46 -23.75
CA PRO A 95 19.84 -8.28 -22.95
C PRO A 95 18.37 -7.89 -23.00
N GLU A 96 17.68 -8.08 -24.13
CA GLU A 96 16.26 -7.80 -24.24
C GLU A 96 15.40 -8.73 -23.36
N VAL A 97 15.79 -10.00 -23.26
CA VAL A 97 15.15 -10.99 -22.38
C VAL A 97 15.42 -10.64 -20.90
N ALA A 98 16.66 -10.24 -20.59
CA ALA A 98 17.05 -9.79 -19.26
C ALA A 98 16.20 -8.60 -18.79
N GLU A 99 16.03 -7.59 -19.64
CA GLU A 99 15.20 -6.41 -19.32
C GLU A 99 13.70 -6.77 -19.21
N ALA A 100 13.20 -7.70 -20.00
CA ALA A 100 11.83 -8.18 -19.90
C ALA A 100 11.58 -8.83 -18.52
N PHE A 101 12.43 -9.78 -18.10
CA PHE A 101 12.34 -10.41 -16.78
C PHE A 101 12.42 -9.41 -15.64
N LYS A 102 13.34 -8.45 -15.72
CA LYS A 102 13.52 -7.43 -14.69
C LYS A 102 12.27 -6.53 -14.56
N ARG A 103 11.67 -6.13 -15.68
CA ARG A 103 10.45 -5.34 -15.69
C ARG A 103 9.28 -6.13 -15.08
N TYR A 104 9.08 -7.38 -15.50
CA TYR A 104 8.00 -8.21 -14.99
C TYR A 104 8.19 -8.51 -13.49
N ALA A 105 9.41 -8.69 -12.99
CA ALA A 105 9.65 -8.83 -11.56
C ALA A 105 9.08 -7.65 -10.74
N TRP A 106 9.12 -6.42 -11.26
CA TRP A 106 8.51 -5.28 -10.61
C TRP A 106 6.98 -5.25 -10.75
N GLU A 107 6.43 -5.75 -11.85
CA GLU A 107 4.99 -5.92 -12.00
C GLU A 107 4.46 -6.97 -10.99
N GLU A 108 5.17 -8.10 -10.79
CA GLU A 108 4.81 -9.09 -9.76
C GLU A 108 4.97 -8.54 -8.33
N ALA A 109 5.94 -7.65 -8.08
CA ALA A 109 6.05 -6.97 -6.80
C ALA A 109 4.81 -6.08 -6.51
N GLU A 110 4.27 -5.40 -7.52
CA GLU A 110 3.03 -4.63 -7.42
C GLU A 110 1.82 -5.55 -7.19
N HIS A 111 1.73 -6.71 -7.86
CA HIS A 111 0.68 -7.69 -7.61
C HIS A 111 0.75 -8.21 -6.17
N ALA A 112 1.93 -8.63 -5.71
CA ALA A 112 2.14 -9.07 -4.34
C ALA A 112 1.72 -8.00 -3.32
N SER A 113 2.06 -6.73 -3.56
CA SER A 113 1.67 -5.63 -2.67
C SER A 113 0.15 -5.48 -2.55
N LYS A 114 -0.58 -5.62 -3.66
CA LYS A 114 -2.04 -5.56 -3.68
C LYS A 114 -2.67 -6.73 -2.91
N PHE A 115 -2.17 -7.95 -3.09
CA PHE A 115 -2.61 -9.09 -2.29
C PHE A 115 -2.34 -8.90 -0.79
N ALA A 116 -1.17 -8.34 -0.44
CA ALA A 116 -0.84 -8.00 0.95
C ALA A 116 -1.84 -7.00 1.56
N GLU A 117 -2.26 -5.98 0.80
CA GLU A 117 -3.27 -5.01 1.21
C GLU A 117 -4.66 -5.63 1.33
N LEU A 118 -5.08 -6.48 0.38
CA LEU A 118 -6.36 -7.19 0.46
C LEU A 118 -6.45 -8.08 1.70
N LEU A 119 -5.41 -8.83 2.01
CA LEU A 119 -5.32 -9.72 3.17
C LEU A 119 -5.19 -8.95 4.49
N GLY A 120 -4.36 -7.90 4.51
CA GLY A 120 -4.14 -7.04 5.68
C GLY A 120 -3.39 -7.71 6.84
N ASP A 121 -2.70 -8.83 6.59
CA ASP A 121 -2.03 -9.62 7.62
C ASP A 121 -0.59 -9.18 7.89
N CYS A 122 0.01 -8.46 6.94
CA CYS A 122 1.38 -7.97 7.01
C CYS A 122 1.51 -6.44 6.80
N VAL A 123 0.39 -5.73 6.78
CA VAL A 123 0.34 -4.26 6.60
C VAL A 123 -0.44 -3.64 7.76
N TRP A 124 0.21 -2.79 8.53
CA TRP A 124 -0.35 -2.07 9.68
C TRP A 124 -0.10 -0.56 9.50
N ASP A 125 -0.35 0.22 10.55
CA ASP A 125 0.09 1.61 10.57
C ASP A 125 1.63 1.71 10.52
N THR A 126 2.12 2.86 10.07
CA THR A 126 3.57 3.06 9.82
C THR A 126 4.44 2.79 11.05
N LYS A 127 3.97 3.17 12.24
CA LYS A 127 4.72 2.92 13.48
C LYS A 127 4.86 1.43 13.74
N THR A 128 3.76 0.70 13.66
CA THR A 128 3.72 -0.75 13.86
C THR A 128 4.53 -1.49 12.79
N ASN A 129 4.44 -1.05 11.52
CA ASN A 129 5.26 -1.61 10.43
C ASN A 129 6.75 -1.48 10.75
N LEU A 130 7.22 -0.29 11.18
CA LEU A 130 8.62 -0.08 11.54
C LEU A 130 9.06 -0.96 12.72
N GLU A 131 8.25 -1.05 13.79
CA GLU A 131 8.55 -1.89 14.96
C GLU A 131 8.69 -3.37 14.57
N LYS A 132 7.74 -3.88 13.80
CA LYS A 132 7.75 -5.29 13.36
C LYS A 132 8.91 -5.57 12.42
N ARG A 133 9.22 -4.65 11.50
CA ARG A 133 10.33 -4.85 10.57
C ARG A 133 11.68 -4.77 11.25
N MET A 134 11.93 -3.83 12.17
CA MET A 134 13.18 -3.79 12.95
C MET A 134 13.47 -5.14 13.59
N ASN A 135 12.47 -5.73 14.26
CA ASN A 135 12.62 -7.02 14.93
C ASN A 135 12.86 -8.17 13.95
N ALA A 136 12.13 -8.17 12.83
CA ALA A 136 12.30 -9.20 11.79
C ALA A 136 13.67 -9.14 11.12
N GLU A 137 14.17 -7.92 10.80
CA GLU A 137 15.51 -7.74 10.22
C GLU A 137 16.63 -8.19 11.18
N SER A 138 16.47 -7.93 12.50
CA SER A 138 17.40 -8.44 13.50
C SER A 138 17.46 -9.96 13.49
N GLY A 139 16.31 -10.64 13.54
CA GLY A 139 16.24 -12.09 13.48
C GLY A 139 16.80 -12.67 12.16
N ALA A 140 16.47 -12.03 11.03
CA ALA A 140 16.97 -12.43 9.70
C ALA A 140 18.50 -12.28 9.60
N CYS A 141 19.06 -11.22 10.19
CA CYS A 141 20.50 -11.03 10.27
C CYS A 141 21.19 -12.15 11.05
N GLU A 142 20.67 -12.50 12.23
CA GLU A 142 21.21 -13.58 13.07
C GLU A 142 21.14 -14.94 12.35
N ASP A 143 20.01 -15.27 11.73
CA ASP A 143 19.84 -16.53 11.03
C ASP A 143 20.73 -16.66 9.80
N LYS A 144 20.82 -15.61 8.97
CA LYS A 144 21.73 -15.58 7.82
C LYS A 144 23.20 -15.70 8.27
N LYS A 145 23.59 -15.06 9.37
CA LYS A 145 24.94 -15.19 9.92
C LYS A 145 25.19 -16.64 10.37
N ARG A 146 24.22 -17.31 11.00
CA ARG A 146 24.30 -18.73 11.38
C ARG A 146 24.51 -19.62 10.15
N ILE A 147 23.74 -19.39 9.08
CA ILE A 147 23.86 -20.12 7.81
C ILE A 147 25.25 -19.90 7.20
N ALA A 148 25.72 -18.66 7.12
CA ALA A 148 27.03 -18.32 6.59
C ALA A 148 28.16 -19.00 7.38
N THR A 149 28.10 -18.99 8.73
CA THR A 149 29.08 -19.67 9.59
C THR A 149 29.11 -21.16 9.31
N ARG A 150 27.95 -21.82 9.17
CA ARG A 150 27.85 -23.23 8.83
C ARG A 150 28.44 -23.52 7.44
N ALA A 151 28.14 -22.68 6.46
CA ALA A 151 28.66 -22.82 5.09
C ALA A 151 30.20 -22.74 5.10
N LYS A 152 30.80 -21.85 5.88
CA LYS A 152 32.25 -21.76 6.04
C LYS A 152 32.85 -23.02 6.64
N ALA A 153 32.23 -23.56 7.67
CA ALA A 153 32.67 -24.82 8.31
C ALA A 153 32.62 -26.02 7.35
N LEU A 154 31.77 -25.95 6.32
CA LEU A 154 31.60 -26.98 5.30
C LEU A 154 32.43 -26.68 4.00
N ASN A 155 33.28 -25.68 4.01
CA ASN A 155 34.05 -25.20 2.86
C ASN A 155 33.18 -24.80 1.63
N LEU A 156 31.98 -24.24 1.89
CA LEU A 156 31.06 -23.76 0.87
C LEU A 156 31.18 -22.23 0.73
N ASP A 157 32.35 -21.77 0.24
CA ASP A 157 32.72 -20.35 0.23
C ASP A 157 31.72 -19.47 -0.53
N ALA A 158 31.23 -19.90 -1.69
CA ALA A 158 30.25 -19.14 -2.46
C ALA A 158 28.93 -18.92 -1.69
N ILE A 159 28.47 -19.93 -0.94
CA ILE A 159 27.28 -19.80 -0.08
C ILE A 159 27.57 -18.88 1.10
N HIS A 160 28.75 -19.08 1.75
CA HIS A 160 29.19 -18.25 2.86
C HIS A 160 29.18 -16.77 2.45
N ASP A 161 29.88 -16.42 1.39
CA ASP A 161 30.07 -15.02 0.96
C ASP A 161 28.72 -14.38 0.60
N THR A 162 27.89 -15.08 -0.16
CA THR A 162 26.57 -14.56 -0.57
C THR A 162 25.66 -14.31 0.64
N VAL A 163 25.54 -15.30 1.55
CA VAL A 163 24.62 -15.19 2.69
C VAL A 163 25.18 -14.24 3.76
N HIS A 164 26.52 -14.15 3.90
CA HIS A 164 27.13 -13.20 4.81
C HIS A 164 26.89 -11.74 4.39
N GLU A 165 26.98 -11.42 3.09
CA GLU A 165 26.64 -10.08 2.59
C GLU A 165 25.15 -9.77 2.83
N MET A 166 24.25 -10.74 2.58
CA MET A 166 22.82 -10.57 2.91
C MET A 166 22.60 -10.29 4.42
N ALA A 167 23.37 -10.96 5.32
CA ALA A 167 23.27 -10.69 6.76
C ALA A 167 23.65 -9.25 7.12
N LYS A 168 24.64 -8.67 6.42
CA LYS A 168 25.00 -7.24 6.58
C LYS A 168 23.90 -6.31 6.07
N ASP A 169 23.24 -6.68 4.97
CA ASP A 169 22.10 -5.92 4.45
C ASP A 169 20.94 -5.90 5.45
N GLU A 170 20.61 -7.05 6.07
CA GLU A 170 19.54 -7.09 7.10
C GLU A 170 19.88 -6.20 8.30
N ALA A 171 21.15 -6.19 8.73
CA ALA A 171 21.60 -5.28 9.79
C ALA A 171 21.44 -3.81 9.39
N ARG A 172 21.74 -3.46 8.14
CA ARG A 172 21.57 -2.11 7.59
C ARG A 172 20.09 -1.72 7.48
N HIS A 173 19.23 -2.64 7.03
CA HIS A 173 17.77 -2.44 6.96
C HIS A 173 17.20 -2.20 8.37
N GLY A 174 17.54 -3.06 9.33
CA GLY A 174 17.08 -2.91 10.72
C GLY A 174 17.49 -1.58 11.33
N LYS A 175 18.76 -1.16 11.12
CA LYS A 175 19.25 0.16 11.57
C LYS A 175 18.56 1.32 10.85
N GLY A 176 18.25 1.18 9.59
CA GLY A 176 17.49 2.17 8.84
C GLY A 176 16.07 2.37 9.41
N PHE A 177 15.35 1.27 9.66
CA PHE A 177 14.03 1.32 10.28
C PHE A 177 14.08 1.86 11.71
N GLU A 178 15.08 1.48 12.52
CA GLU A 178 15.29 2.03 13.87
C GLU A 178 15.48 3.55 13.83
N GLY A 179 16.30 4.05 12.90
CA GLY A 179 16.52 5.47 12.72
C GLY A 179 15.24 6.23 12.37
N LEU A 180 14.42 5.68 11.45
CA LEU A 180 13.12 6.26 11.08
C LEU A 180 12.14 6.22 12.25
N TYR A 181 12.05 5.09 12.95
CA TYR A 181 11.20 4.97 14.12
C TYR A 181 11.57 5.99 15.20
N ASN A 182 12.85 6.13 15.51
CA ASN A 182 13.31 7.09 16.51
C ASN A 182 13.02 8.53 16.11
N ARG A 183 13.15 8.86 14.82
CA ARG A 183 12.89 10.19 14.28
C ARG A 183 11.42 10.61 14.39
N TYR A 184 10.48 9.70 14.09
CA TYR A 184 9.07 10.06 13.96
C TYR A 184 8.21 9.68 15.16
N PHE A 185 8.59 8.64 15.91
CA PHE A 185 7.73 8.04 16.93
C PHE A 185 8.33 7.97 18.33
N LYS A 186 9.62 8.23 18.48
CA LYS A 186 10.26 8.30 19.80
C LYS A 186 10.50 9.78 20.14
N LYS A 187 9.67 10.30 21.04
CA LYS A 187 9.85 11.62 21.64
C LYS A 187 10.71 11.53 22.89
#